data_84a1ea270af27fee43192231e7123fa2
#
_entry.id   84a1ea270af27fee43192231e7123fa2
#
_cell.length_a   1.000
_cell.length_b   1.000
_cell.length_c   1.000
_cell.angle_alpha   90.00
_cell.angle_beta   90.00
_cell.angle_gamma   90.00
#
_symmetry.space_group_name_H-M   'P 1'
#
loop_
_entity.id
_entity.type
_entity.pdbx_description
1 polymer ?
#
loop_
_entity_poly.entity_id
_entity_poly.type
_entity_poly.pdbx_seq_one_letter_code
_entity_poly.pdbx_strand_id
1 'polypeptide(L)'
;YQEAYSFLQDLTSHFKILYSPRGLGYGDLHTHVNDLCAIAGGEYLFLWNDDATITTHGWDNIIREHQEGLHGNPVAVIQIDNNHAWKFGFPLVHKKIYETIGHFSLNAHNDTWIHWVAEQAGVERMEWRIMSEHDRYDLTADPKMRDETYTDIWNEQHGGYHQTHQLLLSNEQTLIREQDSLKIRNMIKG
;
A
#
# COMPACT_ATOMS: atom_id res chain seq x y z
N TYR A 1 19.96 -6.21 -10.78
CA TYR A 1 18.64 -6.56 -10.22
C TYR A 1 17.84 -7.46 -11.16
N GLN A 2 17.77 -7.21 -12.49
CA GLN A 2 16.99 -8.04 -13.42
C GLN A 2 17.39 -9.51 -13.38
N GLU A 3 18.69 -9.81 -13.37
CA GLU A 3 19.19 -11.19 -13.27
C GLU A 3 18.90 -11.83 -11.90
N ALA A 4 18.93 -11.03 -10.82
CA ALA A 4 18.69 -11.51 -9.48
C ALA A 4 17.25 -12.00 -9.25
N TYR A 5 16.28 -11.42 -9.95
CA TYR A 5 14.85 -11.75 -9.78
C TYR A 5 14.28 -12.62 -10.89
N SER A 6 14.99 -12.83 -12.02
CA SER A 6 14.49 -13.66 -13.11
C SER A 6 14.16 -15.09 -12.69
N PHE A 7 14.95 -15.67 -11.75
CA PHE A 7 14.70 -17.00 -11.25
C PHE A 7 13.34 -17.17 -10.54
N LEU A 8 12.78 -16.09 -9.97
CA LEU A 8 11.48 -16.14 -9.31
C LEU A 8 10.34 -16.37 -10.30
N GLN A 9 10.49 -15.91 -11.54
CA GLN A 9 9.50 -16.14 -12.61
C GLN A 9 9.45 -17.61 -13.02
N ASP A 10 10.57 -18.33 -12.87
CA ASP A 10 10.66 -19.76 -13.17
C ASP A 10 10.03 -20.62 -12.06
N LEU A 11 9.91 -20.07 -10.83
CA LEU A 11 9.33 -20.78 -9.69
C LEU A 11 7.81 -20.80 -9.70
N THR A 12 7.17 -19.80 -10.27
CA THR A 12 5.70 -19.71 -10.32
C THR A 12 5.19 -18.81 -11.45
N SER A 13 4.19 -19.31 -12.19
CA SER A 13 3.50 -18.53 -13.22
C SER A 13 2.72 -17.34 -12.68
N HIS A 14 2.52 -17.26 -11.37
CA HIS A 14 1.81 -16.17 -10.70
C HIS A 14 2.73 -15.01 -10.32
N PHE A 15 4.04 -15.20 -10.38
CA PHE A 15 4.99 -14.14 -10.07
C PHE A 15 5.21 -13.24 -11.29
N LYS A 16 4.99 -11.95 -11.13
CA LYS A 16 5.20 -10.94 -12.16
C LYS A 16 6.17 -9.88 -11.66
N ILE A 17 7.16 -9.55 -12.46
CA ILE A 17 8.10 -8.46 -12.17
C ILE A 17 7.84 -7.34 -13.16
N LEU A 18 7.69 -6.14 -12.65
CA LEU A 18 7.62 -4.92 -13.44
C LEU A 18 8.92 -4.14 -13.25
N TYR A 19 9.63 -3.90 -14.34
CA TYR A 19 10.81 -3.05 -14.36
C TYR A 19 10.44 -1.66 -14.87
N SER A 20 10.63 -0.66 -14.04
CA SER A 20 10.34 0.73 -14.38
C SER A 20 11.58 1.59 -14.19
N PRO A 21 11.75 2.66 -14.99
CA PRO A 21 12.76 3.68 -14.69
C PRO A 21 12.54 4.25 -13.29
N ARG A 22 13.63 4.58 -12.58
CA ARG A 22 13.54 5.14 -11.23
C ARG A 22 12.70 6.44 -11.16
N GLY A 23 12.67 7.22 -12.26
CA GLY A 23 11.94 8.48 -12.31
C GLY A 23 12.40 9.47 -11.23
N LEU A 24 11.46 10.03 -10.48
CA LEU A 24 11.71 10.92 -9.35
C LEU A 24 11.98 10.17 -8.03
N GLY A 25 12.22 8.86 -8.06
CA GLY A 25 12.47 8.06 -6.86
C GLY A 25 11.23 7.99 -5.97
N TYR A 26 11.34 8.46 -4.71
CA TYR A 26 10.23 8.42 -3.75
C TYR A 26 8.97 9.15 -4.27
N GLY A 27 9.14 10.28 -4.95
CA GLY A 27 8.02 11.06 -5.49
C GLY A 27 7.12 10.29 -6.46
N ASP A 28 7.68 9.31 -7.18
CA ASP A 28 6.96 8.49 -8.18
C ASP A 28 6.46 7.14 -7.63
N LEU A 29 6.63 6.86 -6.34
CA LEU A 29 6.30 5.56 -5.75
C LEU A 29 4.85 5.14 -6.02
N HIS A 30 3.91 6.07 -5.99
CA HIS A 30 2.49 5.82 -6.29
C HIS A 30 2.26 5.34 -7.73
N THR A 31 3.05 5.80 -8.69
CA THR A 31 2.97 5.35 -10.10
C THR A 31 3.32 3.87 -10.18
N HIS A 32 4.42 3.44 -9.56
CA HIS A 32 4.84 2.05 -9.55
C HIS A 32 3.82 1.14 -8.84
N VAL A 33 3.24 1.60 -7.73
CA VAL A 33 2.19 0.87 -7.02
C VAL A 33 0.95 0.72 -7.91
N ASN A 34 0.51 1.77 -8.59
CA ASN A 34 -0.64 1.71 -9.50
C ASN A 34 -0.39 0.75 -10.67
N ASP A 35 0.80 0.77 -11.27
CA ASP A 35 1.18 -0.13 -12.35
C ASP A 35 1.15 -1.60 -11.91
N LEU A 36 1.64 -1.90 -10.71
CA LEU A 36 1.57 -3.24 -10.12
C LEU A 36 0.12 -3.66 -9.84
N CYS A 37 -0.70 -2.76 -9.31
CA CYS A 37 -2.13 -3.01 -9.07
C CYS A 37 -2.87 -3.33 -10.37
N ALA A 38 -2.54 -2.65 -11.47
CA ALA A 38 -3.17 -2.87 -12.77
C ALA A 38 -2.94 -4.29 -13.32
N ILE A 39 -1.80 -4.90 -13.04
CA ILE A 39 -1.46 -6.26 -13.51
C ILE A 39 -1.73 -7.37 -12.46
N ALA A 40 -2.07 -6.99 -11.23
CA ALA A 40 -2.37 -7.94 -10.17
C ALA A 40 -3.67 -8.71 -10.44
N GLY A 41 -3.62 -10.04 -10.27
CA GLY A 41 -4.77 -10.92 -10.50
C GLY A 41 -5.55 -11.31 -9.24
N GLY A 42 -5.06 -10.95 -8.05
CA GLY A 42 -5.68 -11.30 -6.78
C GLY A 42 -6.95 -10.51 -6.48
N GLU A 43 -7.76 -11.02 -5.56
CA GLU A 43 -8.97 -10.34 -5.08
C GLU A 43 -8.63 -9.23 -4.08
N TYR A 44 -7.54 -9.37 -3.35
CA TYR A 44 -6.94 -8.34 -2.53
C TYR A 44 -5.60 -7.88 -3.11
N LEU A 45 -5.36 -6.59 -3.10
CA LEU A 45 -4.09 -5.93 -3.40
C LEU A 45 -3.40 -5.66 -2.07
N PHE A 46 -2.27 -6.30 -1.84
CA PHE A 46 -1.52 -6.15 -0.60
C PHE A 46 -0.30 -5.28 -0.83
N LEU A 47 -0.31 -4.07 -0.29
CA LEU A 47 0.88 -3.21 -0.29
C LEU A 47 1.88 -3.77 0.73
N TRP A 48 3.06 -4.16 0.25
CA TRP A 48 4.08 -4.79 1.09
C TRP A 48 5.47 -4.25 0.77
N ASN A 49 6.28 -4.08 1.80
CA ASN A 49 7.67 -3.66 1.68
C ASN A 49 8.61 -4.86 1.86
N ASP A 50 9.80 -4.78 1.27
CA ASP A 50 10.83 -5.81 1.33
C ASP A 50 11.54 -5.91 2.69
N ASP A 51 11.43 -4.87 3.52
CA ASP A 51 11.93 -4.80 4.90
C ASP A 51 10.88 -5.17 5.96
N ALA A 52 9.84 -5.89 5.57
CA ALA A 52 8.77 -6.30 6.47
C ALA A 52 8.54 -7.82 6.44
N THR A 53 8.14 -8.37 7.58
CA THR A 53 7.83 -9.80 7.75
C THR A 53 6.50 -9.99 8.45
N ILE A 54 5.61 -10.84 7.89
CA ILE A 54 4.40 -11.29 8.60
C ILE A 54 4.78 -12.37 9.59
N THR A 55 4.54 -12.13 10.87
CA THR A 55 4.86 -13.07 11.94
C THR A 55 3.70 -14.00 12.30
N THR A 56 2.48 -13.66 11.90
CA THR A 56 1.31 -14.51 12.11
C THR A 56 1.27 -15.66 11.10
N HIS A 57 1.40 -16.89 11.59
CA HIS A 57 1.25 -18.08 10.75
C HIS A 57 -0.22 -18.26 10.32
N GLY A 58 -0.45 -18.57 9.03
CA GLY A 58 -1.80 -18.77 8.49
C GLY A 58 -2.63 -17.47 8.35
N TRP A 59 -1.98 -16.34 8.24
CA TRP A 59 -2.60 -15.03 8.08
C TRP A 59 -3.57 -14.96 6.89
N ASP A 60 -3.28 -15.68 5.82
CA ASP A 60 -4.11 -15.76 4.62
C ASP A 60 -5.50 -16.37 4.90
N ASN A 61 -5.61 -17.31 5.84
CA ASN A 61 -6.91 -17.85 6.26
C ASN A 61 -7.74 -16.79 6.99
N ILE A 62 -7.10 -15.93 7.79
CA ILE A 62 -7.76 -14.81 8.45
C ILE A 62 -8.34 -13.84 7.42
N ILE A 63 -7.59 -13.56 6.34
CA ILE A 63 -8.09 -12.71 5.24
C ILE A 63 -9.23 -13.37 4.47
N ARG A 64 -9.23 -14.70 4.29
CA ARG A 64 -10.35 -15.42 3.66
C ARG A 64 -11.66 -15.27 4.43
N GLU A 65 -11.61 -15.18 5.76
CA GLU A 65 -12.80 -14.89 6.58
C GLU A 65 -13.44 -13.54 6.22
N HIS A 66 -12.63 -12.52 5.90
CA HIS A 66 -13.15 -11.24 5.39
C HIS A 66 -13.76 -11.39 4.00
N GLN A 67 -13.10 -12.14 3.11
CA GLN A 67 -13.59 -12.42 1.76
C GLN A 67 -14.93 -13.17 1.77
N GLU A 68 -15.10 -14.10 2.69
CA GLU A 68 -16.36 -14.83 2.88
C GLU A 68 -17.45 -13.98 3.57
N GLY A 69 -17.14 -12.74 3.92
CA GLY A 69 -18.10 -11.84 4.57
C GLY A 69 -18.33 -12.13 6.05
N LEU A 70 -17.51 -12.97 6.70
CA LEU A 70 -17.66 -13.35 8.11
C LEU A 70 -17.49 -12.16 9.06
N HIS A 71 -16.82 -11.09 8.61
CA HIS A 71 -16.61 -9.84 9.34
C HIS A 71 -17.40 -8.66 8.74
N GLY A 72 -18.49 -8.92 8.04
CA GLY A 72 -19.34 -7.91 7.39
C GLY A 72 -19.14 -7.81 5.88
N ASN A 73 -19.05 -6.60 5.34
CA ASN A 73 -18.86 -6.41 3.90
C ASN A 73 -17.45 -6.89 3.48
N PRO A 74 -17.30 -7.85 2.54
CA PRO A 74 -15.99 -8.28 2.05
C PRO A 74 -15.21 -7.18 1.35
N VAL A 75 -15.89 -6.18 0.79
CA VAL A 75 -15.26 -5.03 0.14
C VAL A 75 -14.72 -4.07 1.21
N ALA A 76 -13.47 -4.26 1.59
CA ALA A 76 -12.84 -3.51 2.66
C ALA A 76 -11.37 -3.16 2.34
N VAL A 77 -10.84 -2.20 3.07
CA VAL A 77 -9.40 -2.01 3.29
C VAL A 77 -9.08 -2.56 4.66
N ILE A 78 -8.26 -3.60 4.70
CA ILE A 78 -7.89 -4.29 5.93
C ILE A 78 -6.50 -3.82 6.33
N GLN A 79 -6.41 -3.21 7.50
CA GLN A 79 -5.14 -2.82 8.13
C GLN A 79 -4.71 -3.93 9.08
N ILE A 80 -3.48 -4.36 8.97
CA ILE A 80 -2.90 -5.36 9.88
C ILE A 80 -2.07 -4.66 10.97
N ASP A 81 -1.87 -5.36 12.09
CA ASP A 81 -1.05 -4.84 13.16
C ASP A 81 0.44 -4.89 12.80
N ASN A 82 1.21 -3.96 13.31
CA ASN A 82 2.67 -3.93 13.18
C ASN A 82 3.33 -3.46 14.48
N ASN A 83 4.64 -3.64 14.57
CA ASN A 83 5.43 -3.29 15.74
C ASN A 83 5.69 -1.78 15.92
N HIS A 84 5.10 -0.92 15.09
CA HIS A 84 5.24 0.54 15.17
C HIS A 84 3.98 1.21 15.71
N ALA A 85 4.13 2.46 16.14
CA ALA A 85 3.02 3.29 16.61
C ALA A 85 2.00 3.58 15.48
N TRP A 86 2.46 3.68 14.24
CA TRP A 86 1.61 3.85 13.07
C TRP A 86 1.19 2.47 12.54
N LYS A 87 -0.11 2.18 12.61
CA LYS A 87 -0.70 0.87 12.29
C LYS A 87 -1.13 0.71 10.82
N PHE A 88 -0.86 1.69 9.96
CA PHE A 88 -1.44 1.75 8.61
C PHE A 88 -0.47 1.41 7.48
N GLY A 89 0.70 0.86 7.78
CA GLY A 89 1.78 0.71 6.80
C GLY A 89 1.53 -0.35 5.72
N PHE A 90 0.67 -1.34 5.97
CA PHE A 90 0.50 -2.50 5.09
C PHE A 90 -0.98 -2.82 4.83
N PRO A 91 -1.69 -1.98 4.05
CA PRO A 91 -3.09 -2.19 3.76
C PRO A 91 -3.29 -3.33 2.74
N LEU A 92 -4.26 -4.21 3.03
CA LEU A 92 -4.86 -5.10 2.05
C LEU A 92 -6.12 -4.44 1.50
N VAL A 93 -6.12 -4.11 0.23
CA VAL A 93 -7.21 -3.38 -0.43
C VAL A 93 -8.00 -4.35 -1.31
N HIS A 94 -9.29 -4.52 -1.05
CA HIS A 94 -10.13 -5.31 -1.94
C HIS A 94 -10.14 -4.70 -3.35
N LYS A 95 -9.89 -5.51 -4.37
CA LYS A 95 -9.66 -5.07 -5.76
C LYS A 95 -10.81 -4.21 -6.32
N LYS A 96 -12.04 -4.46 -5.91
CA LYS A 96 -13.19 -3.62 -6.30
C LYS A 96 -13.05 -2.16 -5.89
N ILE A 97 -12.34 -1.86 -4.80
CA ILE A 97 -12.04 -0.49 -4.40
C ILE A 97 -11.15 0.16 -5.45
N TYR A 98 -10.03 -0.47 -5.78
CA TYR A 98 -9.14 -0.01 -6.86
C TYR A 98 -9.88 0.17 -8.19
N GLU A 99 -10.67 -0.80 -8.61
CA GLU A 99 -11.45 -0.75 -9.86
C GLU A 99 -12.50 0.39 -9.84
N THR A 100 -13.03 0.72 -8.67
CA THR A 100 -14.04 1.79 -8.51
C THR A 100 -13.42 3.18 -8.60
N ILE A 101 -12.26 3.39 -7.99
CA ILE A 101 -11.61 4.70 -7.96
C ILE A 101 -10.59 4.88 -9.08
N GLY A 102 -10.06 3.78 -9.66
CA GLY A 102 -9.15 3.77 -10.80
C GLY A 102 -7.67 3.91 -10.46
N HIS A 103 -7.32 3.90 -9.18
CA HIS A 103 -5.94 3.98 -8.68
C HIS A 103 -5.85 3.43 -7.25
N PHE A 104 -4.64 3.11 -6.79
CA PHE A 104 -4.38 2.79 -5.39
C PHE A 104 -4.10 4.08 -4.60
N SER A 105 -3.28 4.95 -5.18
CA SER A 105 -2.92 6.25 -4.64
C SER A 105 -2.54 7.22 -5.75
N LEU A 106 -2.66 8.52 -5.50
CA LEU A 106 -2.13 9.60 -6.34
C LEU A 106 -1.01 10.37 -5.62
N ASN A 107 -0.43 9.77 -4.58
CA ASN A 107 0.65 10.36 -3.81
C ASN A 107 1.62 9.26 -3.34
N ALA A 108 2.89 9.60 -3.13
CA ALA A 108 3.92 8.68 -2.65
C ALA A 108 3.58 8.04 -1.28
N HIS A 109 2.77 8.71 -0.46
CA HIS A 109 2.23 8.17 0.80
C HIS A 109 1.03 7.23 0.51
N ASN A 110 1.28 6.11 -0.14
CA ASN A 110 0.27 5.19 -0.63
C ASN A 110 -0.63 4.64 0.48
N ASP A 111 -0.02 4.24 1.59
CA ASP A 111 -0.68 3.72 2.79
C ASP A 111 -1.62 4.75 3.40
N THR A 112 -1.14 5.96 3.61
CA THR A 112 -1.92 7.06 4.18
C THR A 112 -3.06 7.49 3.26
N TRP A 113 -2.81 7.53 1.93
CA TRP A 113 -3.85 7.85 0.96
C TRP A 113 -5.03 6.89 1.05
N ILE A 114 -4.76 5.60 0.92
CA ILE A 114 -5.83 4.60 0.90
C ILE A 114 -6.52 4.44 2.27
N HIS A 115 -5.77 4.64 3.37
CA HIS A 115 -6.33 4.73 4.72
C HIS A 115 -7.40 5.82 4.81
N TRP A 116 -7.07 7.07 4.45
CA TRP A 116 -8.02 8.18 4.56
C TRP A 116 -9.24 8.01 3.64
N VAL A 117 -9.05 7.48 2.44
CA VAL A 117 -10.16 7.14 1.54
C VAL A 117 -11.08 6.08 2.15
N ALA A 118 -10.50 5.03 2.73
CA ALA A 118 -11.24 3.92 3.32
C ALA A 118 -11.96 4.32 4.61
N GLU A 119 -11.31 5.08 5.48
CA GLU A 119 -11.89 5.62 6.71
C GLU A 119 -13.12 6.48 6.38
N GLN A 120 -12.97 7.46 5.48
CA GLN A 120 -14.06 8.31 5.04
C GLN A 120 -15.19 7.53 4.35
N ALA A 121 -14.86 6.49 3.61
CA ALA A 121 -15.85 5.62 2.96
C ALA A 121 -16.57 4.67 3.96
N GLY A 122 -16.02 4.46 5.15
CA GLY A 122 -16.54 3.54 6.16
C GLY A 122 -16.25 2.06 5.85
N VAL A 123 -15.20 1.79 5.06
CA VAL A 123 -14.81 0.43 4.64
C VAL A 123 -13.49 -0.03 5.25
N GLU A 124 -12.89 0.76 6.11
CA GLU A 124 -11.69 0.35 6.81
C GLU A 124 -12.00 -0.67 7.92
N ARG A 125 -11.13 -1.66 8.06
CA ARG A 125 -11.18 -2.69 9.10
C ARG A 125 -9.79 -2.89 9.66
N MET A 126 -9.70 -3.02 10.99
CA MET A 126 -8.47 -3.41 11.68
C MET A 126 -8.49 -4.92 11.94
N GLU A 127 -7.44 -5.61 11.52
CA GLU A 127 -7.27 -7.04 11.79
C GLU A 127 -6.08 -7.28 12.74
N TRP A 128 -6.36 -7.22 14.02
CA TRP A 128 -5.38 -7.34 15.11
C TRP A 128 -4.80 -8.73 15.27
N ARG A 129 -5.38 -9.75 14.65
CA ARG A 129 -4.88 -11.14 14.68
C ARG A 129 -3.69 -11.33 13.74
N ILE A 130 -3.46 -10.41 12.80
CA ILE A 130 -2.34 -10.46 11.87
C ILE A 130 -1.29 -9.45 12.32
N MET A 131 -0.13 -9.98 12.70
CA MET A 131 1.02 -9.20 13.15
C MET A 131 2.10 -9.19 12.08
N SER A 132 2.73 -8.03 11.91
CA SER A 132 3.93 -7.87 11.10
C SER A 132 5.03 -7.17 11.89
N GLU A 133 6.26 -7.46 11.54
CA GLU A 133 7.45 -6.71 11.95
C GLU A 133 7.98 -5.96 10.74
N HIS A 134 8.29 -4.69 10.93
CA HIS A 134 8.82 -3.81 9.92
C HIS A 134 10.18 -3.29 10.39
N ASP A 135 11.24 -3.73 9.74
CA ASP A 135 12.62 -3.34 10.04
C ASP A 135 12.95 -1.98 9.42
N ARG A 136 12.39 -0.94 10.02
CA ARG A 136 12.57 0.43 9.54
C ARG A 136 13.97 0.95 9.84
N TYR A 137 14.80 1.06 8.82
CA TYR A 137 16.17 1.60 8.93
C TYR A 137 16.21 3.08 9.32
N ASP A 138 15.15 3.84 9.08
CA ASP A 138 15.07 5.24 9.53
C ASP A 138 14.97 5.36 11.06
N LEU A 139 14.58 4.30 11.74
CA LEU A 139 14.55 4.22 13.20
C LEU A 139 15.80 3.56 13.79
N THR A 140 16.62 2.90 12.98
CA THR A 140 17.90 2.34 13.40
C THR A 140 19.00 3.40 13.27
N ALA A 141 19.85 3.52 14.28
CA ALA A 141 20.87 4.57 14.35
C ALA A 141 22.09 4.34 13.44
N ASP A 142 22.14 3.28 12.62
CA ASP A 142 23.31 2.99 11.78
C ASP A 142 23.22 3.66 10.40
N PRO A 143 23.98 4.78 10.17
CA PRO A 143 23.99 5.46 8.88
C PRO A 143 24.50 4.61 7.71
N LYS A 144 25.22 3.50 7.98
CA LYS A 144 25.77 2.61 6.96
C LYS A 144 24.70 1.73 6.29
N MET A 145 23.55 1.63 6.91
CA MET A 145 22.40 0.86 6.39
C MET A 145 21.50 1.70 5.48
N ARG A 146 21.79 2.98 5.30
CA ARG A 146 21.02 3.89 4.45
C ARG A 146 21.38 3.66 2.99
N ASP A 147 20.48 3.16 2.21
CA ASP A 147 20.60 3.05 0.77
C ASP A 147 20.26 4.37 0.02
N GLU A 148 20.33 4.35 -1.31
CA GLU A 148 19.96 5.51 -2.12
C GLU A 148 18.49 5.88 -1.98
N THR A 149 17.61 4.90 -1.81
CA THR A 149 16.15 5.12 -1.65
C THR A 149 15.87 5.90 -0.38
N TYR A 150 16.53 5.53 0.72
CA TYR A 150 16.43 6.29 1.97
C TYR A 150 16.94 7.72 1.81
N THR A 151 18.03 7.93 1.08
CA THR A 151 18.56 9.27 0.81
C THR A 151 17.58 10.09 -0.03
N ASP A 152 16.94 9.48 -1.01
CA ASP A 152 15.94 10.14 -1.86
C ASP A 152 14.65 10.52 -1.13
N ILE A 153 14.24 9.75 -0.11
CA ILE A 153 13.08 10.09 0.74
C ILE A 153 13.22 11.50 1.33
N TRP A 154 14.44 11.90 1.68
CA TRP A 154 14.73 13.21 2.27
C TRP A 154 15.23 14.24 1.26
N ASN A 155 15.42 13.87 -0.01
CA ASN A 155 15.90 14.76 -1.06
C ASN A 155 14.75 15.58 -1.64
N GLU A 156 14.62 16.83 -1.19
CA GLU A 156 13.58 17.76 -1.62
C GLU A 156 13.64 18.10 -3.12
N GLN A 157 14.79 17.95 -3.77
CA GLN A 157 14.94 18.23 -5.21
C GLN A 157 14.20 17.23 -6.09
N HIS A 158 13.92 16.02 -5.55
CA HIS A 158 13.28 14.93 -6.25
C HIS A 158 11.90 14.56 -5.70
N GLY A 159 11.19 15.49 -5.08
CA GLY A 159 9.88 15.22 -4.50
C GLY A 159 9.97 14.35 -3.24
N GLY A 160 10.85 14.71 -2.31
CA GLY A 160 11.07 13.99 -1.06
C GLY A 160 9.85 14.01 -0.13
N TYR A 161 10.02 13.39 1.05
CA TYR A 161 8.96 13.16 2.04
C TYR A 161 8.14 14.40 2.37
N HIS A 162 8.82 15.54 2.65
CA HIS A 162 8.12 16.76 3.05
C HIS A 162 7.25 17.34 1.93
N GLN A 163 7.75 17.36 0.70
CA GLN A 163 6.99 17.89 -0.44
C GLN A 163 5.79 17.01 -0.76
N THR A 164 5.98 15.70 -0.80
CA THR A 164 4.88 14.75 -1.04
C THR A 164 3.86 14.76 0.08
N HIS A 165 4.29 14.97 1.34
CA HIS A 165 3.38 15.12 2.48
C HIS A 165 2.58 16.44 2.42
N GLN A 166 3.21 17.56 2.07
CA GLN A 166 2.51 18.82 1.86
C GLN A 166 1.49 18.71 0.71
N LEU A 167 1.87 18.06 -0.38
CA LEU A 167 0.96 17.78 -1.49
C LEU A 167 -0.23 16.92 -1.03
N LEU A 168 0.03 15.87 -0.24
CA LEU A 168 -1.01 15.02 0.34
C LEU A 168 -2.04 15.83 1.15
N LEU A 169 -1.60 16.85 1.87
CA LEU A 169 -2.46 17.73 2.69
C LEU A 169 -3.11 18.87 1.88
N SER A 170 -2.79 19.01 0.60
CA SER A 170 -3.37 20.08 -0.23
C SER A 170 -4.88 19.92 -0.40
N ASN A 171 -5.56 21.05 -0.62
CA ASN A 171 -7.00 21.06 -0.89
C ASN A 171 -7.36 20.21 -2.11
N GLU A 172 -6.52 20.24 -3.14
CA GLU A 172 -6.72 19.46 -4.37
C GLU A 172 -6.74 17.95 -4.08
N GLN A 173 -5.70 17.43 -3.43
CA GLN A 173 -5.65 16.00 -3.10
C GLN A 173 -6.70 15.58 -2.06
N THR A 174 -7.07 16.47 -1.17
CA THR A 174 -8.16 16.25 -0.22
C THR A 174 -9.50 16.09 -0.94
N LEU A 175 -9.83 16.96 -1.88
CA LEU A 175 -11.06 16.86 -2.68
C LEU A 175 -11.11 15.56 -3.51
N ILE A 176 -9.99 15.13 -4.06
CA ILE A 176 -9.93 13.85 -4.80
C ILE A 176 -10.26 12.68 -3.86
N ARG A 177 -9.66 12.62 -2.67
CA ARG A 177 -9.95 11.56 -1.68
C ARG A 177 -11.41 11.56 -1.23
N GLU A 178 -12.02 12.74 -1.05
CA GLU A 178 -13.45 12.85 -0.75
C GLU A 178 -14.32 12.29 -1.88
N GLN A 179 -13.98 12.60 -3.13
CA GLN A 179 -14.68 12.05 -4.30
C GLN A 179 -14.52 10.54 -4.40
N ASP A 180 -13.32 10.00 -4.17
CA ASP A 180 -13.06 8.56 -4.18
C ASP A 180 -13.83 7.86 -3.07
N SER A 181 -13.85 8.43 -1.87
CA SER A 181 -14.64 7.92 -0.75
C SER A 181 -16.13 7.89 -1.07
N LEU A 182 -16.64 8.88 -1.78
CA LEU A 182 -18.03 8.93 -2.22
C LEU A 182 -18.33 7.84 -3.27
N LYS A 183 -17.43 7.62 -4.25
CA LYS A 183 -17.57 6.53 -5.23
C LYS A 183 -17.66 5.17 -4.55
N ILE A 184 -16.79 4.91 -3.56
CA ILE A 184 -16.79 3.65 -2.81
C ILE A 184 -18.10 3.49 -2.02
N ARG A 185 -18.55 4.54 -1.31
CA ARG A 185 -19.83 4.51 -0.58
C ARG A 185 -21.02 4.19 -1.50
N ASN A 186 -21.04 4.75 -2.70
CA ASN A 186 -22.10 4.50 -3.67
C ASN A 186 -22.05 3.06 -4.21
N MET A 187 -20.86 2.55 -4.49
CA MET A 187 -20.65 1.16 -4.93
C MET A 187 -21.15 0.13 -3.91
N ILE A 188 -20.98 0.40 -2.59
CA ILE A 188 -21.40 -0.52 -1.53
C ILE A 188 -22.91 -0.50 -1.30
N LYS A 189 -23.58 0.62 -1.57
CA LYS A 189 -25.03 0.76 -1.37
C LYS A 189 -25.87 0.23 -2.52
N GLY A 190 -25.29 0.09 -3.71
CA GLY A 190 -25.94 -0.43 -4.91
C GLY A 190 -25.84 -1.92 -5.02
#